data_a974e3d66254946c4a9951a741d3756a
#
_entry.id   a974e3d66254946c4a9951a741d3756a
#
_cell.length_a   1.000
_cell.length_b   1.000
_cell.length_c   1.000
_cell.angle_alpha   90.00
_cell.angle_beta   90.00
_cell.angle_gamma   90.00
#
_symmetry.space_group_name_H-M   'P 1'
#
loop_
_entity.id
_entity.type
_entity.pdbx_description
1 polymer ?
#
loop_
_entity_poly.entity_id
_entity_poly.type
_entity_poly.pdbx_seq_one_letter_code
_entity_poly.pdbx_strand_id
1 'polypeptide(L)'
;TPLEESINGVENMTYMTSQATNDGLAQITVYFKQGSDPDMAAVNVQNRVSQAQALLPAEVMRVGVTVSKRQTSNVVMYSLTTADGRYDDEFLTNYNNINIIPALKRINGVGDVQSPGMKSYSMRIWLMPDKMKQHGLVPADISAALAEQNIEAAPGKFGEQSDVAYEYVMRYKGRLSTAEEYGNII
;
A
#
# COMPACT_ATOMS: atom_id res chain seq x y z
N THR A 1 11.26 17.07 -13.35
CA THR A 1 11.71 16.23 -12.22
C THR A 1 12.65 15.12 -12.70
N PRO A 2 13.52 14.56 -11.84
CA PRO A 2 14.41 13.46 -12.24
C PRO A 2 13.68 12.26 -12.87
N LEU A 3 12.47 11.96 -12.41
CA LEU A 3 11.65 10.91 -13.00
C LEU A 3 11.20 11.24 -14.42
N GLU A 4 10.76 12.46 -14.67
CA GLU A 4 10.33 12.89 -16.01
C GLU A 4 11.49 12.86 -17.01
N GLU A 5 12.65 13.33 -16.59
CA GLU A 5 13.87 13.29 -17.41
C GLU A 5 14.27 11.87 -17.75
N SER A 6 14.21 10.96 -16.77
CA SER A 6 14.57 9.57 -16.98
C SER A 6 13.56 8.81 -17.84
N ILE A 7 12.28 9.07 -17.68
CA ILE A 7 11.18 8.44 -18.45
C ILE A 7 11.14 9.00 -19.88
N ASN A 8 11.56 10.23 -20.07
CA ASN A 8 11.55 10.83 -21.40
C ASN A 8 12.41 10.01 -22.38
N GLY A 9 11.85 9.72 -23.52
CA GLY A 9 12.51 8.90 -24.56
C GLY A 9 12.34 7.39 -24.39
N VAL A 10 11.41 6.94 -23.58
CA VAL A 10 10.98 5.52 -23.59
C VAL A 10 10.42 5.17 -24.95
N GLU A 11 10.75 4.00 -25.45
CA GLU A 11 10.36 3.51 -26.76
C GLU A 11 8.83 3.55 -26.95
N ASN A 12 8.38 4.01 -28.11
CA ASN A 12 6.96 4.19 -28.47
C ASN A 12 6.17 5.17 -27.60
N MET A 13 6.81 5.94 -26.72
CA MET A 13 6.17 7.02 -26.00
C MET A 13 5.74 8.13 -26.97
N THR A 14 4.55 8.66 -26.78
CA THR A 14 4.02 9.80 -27.55
C THR A 14 4.21 11.10 -26.76
N TYR A 15 3.72 11.12 -25.54
CA TYR A 15 3.87 12.24 -24.60
C TYR A 15 3.67 11.76 -23.16
N MET A 16 3.98 12.60 -22.22
CA MET A 16 3.68 12.38 -20.81
C MET A 16 3.07 13.63 -20.18
N THR A 17 2.31 13.42 -19.13
CA THR A 17 1.75 14.48 -18.30
C THR A 17 2.11 14.20 -16.86
N SER A 18 2.44 15.26 -16.12
CA SER A 18 2.77 15.19 -14.70
C SER A 18 1.83 16.07 -13.91
N GLN A 19 1.35 15.57 -12.80
CA GLN A 19 0.53 16.28 -11.85
C GLN A 19 1.06 16.05 -10.45
N ALA A 20 1.32 17.12 -9.73
CA ALA A 20 1.65 17.08 -8.29
C ALA A 20 0.56 17.79 -7.51
N THR A 21 0.13 17.19 -6.41
CA THR A 21 -0.86 17.75 -5.51
C THR A 21 -0.23 18.19 -4.20
N ASN A 22 -0.88 19.11 -3.49
CA ASN A 22 -0.42 19.59 -2.20
C ASN A 22 -0.44 18.52 -1.10
N ASP A 23 -1.13 17.41 -1.35
CA ASP A 23 -1.18 16.25 -0.45
C ASP A 23 0.10 15.38 -0.54
N GLY A 24 1.09 15.82 -1.30
CA GLY A 24 2.35 15.09 -1.48
C GLY A 24 2.28 13.95 -2.48
N LEU A 25 1.20 13.85 -3.25
CA LEU A 25 1.07 12.86 -4.32
C LEU A 25 1.56 13.45 -5.65
N ALA A 26 2.49 12.76 -6.30
CA ALA A 26 2.91 13.05 -7.67
C ALA A 26 2.50 11.89 -8.59
N GLN A 27 1.85 12.22 -9.69
CA GLN A 27 1.42 11.25 -10.70
C GLN A 27 1.99 11.65 -12.06
N ILE A 28 2.70 10.73 -12.69
CA ILE A 28 3.21 10.86 -14.06
C ILE A 28 2.44 9.87 -14.92
N THR A 29 1.77 10.36 -15.94
CA THR A 29 1.04 9.52 -16.90
C THR A 29 1.78 9.53 -18.22
N VAL A 30 2.21 8.37 -18.69
CA VAL A 30 2.94 8.18 -19.94
C VAL A 30 2.02 7.57 -20.97
N TYR A 31 1.94 8.19 -22.14
CA TYR A 31 1.08 7.76 -23.25
C TYR A 31 1.92 7.13 -24.34
N PHE A 32 1.48 5.99 -24.84
CA PHE A 32 2.16 5.21 -25.86
C PHE A 32 1.37 5.22 -27.16
N LYS A 33 2.06 4.94 -28.26
CA LYS A 33 1.43 4.78 -29.59
C LYS A 33 0.45 3.61 -29.55
N GLN A 34 -0.63 3.74 -30.29
CA GLN A 34 -1.60 2.65 -30.47
C GLN A 34 -0.91 1.43 -31.09
N GLY A 35 -1.18 0.23 -30.54
CA GLY A 35 -0.54 -1.02 -30.95
C GLY A 35 0.75 -1.34 -30.21
N SER A 36 1.23 -0.48 -29.30
CA SER A 36 2.34 -0.81 -28.40
C SER A 36 1.93 -1.89 -27.40
N ASP A 37 2.85 -2.81 -27.09
CA ASP A 37 2.63 -3.80 -26.04
C ASP A 37 2.63 -3.14 -24.67
N PRO A 38 1.51 -3.21 -23.91
CA PRO A 38 1.41 -2.56 -22.60
C PRO A 38 2.35 -3.15 -21.55
N ASP A 39 2.70 -4.43 -21.67
CA ASP A 39 3.58 -5.10 -20.72
C ASP A 39 5.02 -4.65 -20.92
N MET A 40 5.46 -4.61 -22.16
CA MET A 40 6.80 -4.10 -22.50
C MET A 40 6.92 -2.60 -22.19
N ALA A 41 5.88 -1.82 -22.44
CA ALA A 41 5.86 -0.40 -22.08
C ALA A 41 6.01 -0.21 -20.57
N ALA A 42 5.30 -0.98 -19.75
CA ALA A 42 5.40 -0.91 -18.30
C ALA A 42 6.80 -1.32 -17.81
N VAL A 43 7.40 -2.36 -18.37
CA VAL A 43 8.77 -2.79 -18.05
C VAL A 43 9.79 -1.70 -18.40
N ASN A 44 9.68 -1.09 -19.57
CA ASN A 44 10.56 -0.02 -20.00
C ASN A 44 10.47 1.20 -19.09
N VAL A 45 9.26 1.61 -18.70
CA VAL A 45 9.06 2.69 -17.73
C VAL A 45 9.63 2.32 -16.36
N GLN A 46 9.38 1.09 -15.88
CA GLN A 46 9.91 0.63 -14.60
C GLN A 46 11.45 0.64 -14.58
N ASN A 47 12.09 0.24 -15.65
CA ASN A 47 13.55 0.30 -15.76
C ASN A 47 14.07 1.74 -15.66
N ARG A 48 13.41 2.69 -16.32
CA ARG A 48 13.77 4.11 -16.25
C ARG A 48 13.53 4.70 -14.85
N VAL A 49 12.42 4.34 -14.21
CA VAL A 49 12.12 4.73 -12.82
C VAL A 49 13.21 4.19 -11.87
N SER A 50 13.62 2.93 -12.05
CA SER A 50 14.67 2.31 -11.22
C SER A 50 16.01 3.03 -11.36
N GLN A 51 16.36 3.47 -12.56
CA GLN A 51 17.58 4.26 -12.78
C GLN A 51 17.54 5.63 -12.09
N ALA A 52 16.35 6.25 -12.02
CA ALA A 52 16.15 7.54 -11.39
C ALA A 52 16.03 7.48 -9.86
N GLN A 53 15.85 6.30 -9.27
CA GLN A 53 15.62 6.15 -7.82
C GLN A 53 16.72 6.81 -6.97
N ALA A 54 17.98 6.70 -7.38
CA ALA A 54 19.11 7.29 -6.65
C ALA A 54 19.08 8.83 -6.59
N LEU A 55 18.29 9.46 -7.46
CA LEU A 55 18.15 10.91 -7.56
C LEU A 55 16.92 11.44 -6.80
N LEU A 56 16.13 10.55 -6.19
CA LEU A 56 14.91 10.91 -5.50
C LEU A 56 15.18 11.26 -4.03
N PRO A 57 14.37 12.16 -3.43
CA PRO A 57 14.41 12.41 -2.00
C PRO A 57 14.17 11.16 -1.16
N ALA A 58 14.76 11.11 0.03
CA ALA A 58 14.68 9.95 0.93
C ALA A 58 13.24 9.59 1.31
N GLU A 59 12.37 10.59 1.45
CA GLU A 59 10.94 10.42 1.74
C GLU A 59 10.22 9.67 0.62
N VAL A 60 10.51 10.02 -0.64
CA VAL A 60 9.94 9.36 -1.83
C VAL A 60 10.46 7.93 -1.94
N MET A 61 11.75 7.73 -1.66
CA MET A 61 12.36 6.39 -1.67
C MET A 61 11.75 5.47 -0.59
N ARG A 62 11.40 6.00 0.58
CA ARG A 62 10.77 5.25 1.66
C ARG A 62 9.35 4.78 1.29
N VAL A 63 8.58 5.60 0.60
CA VAL A 63 7.24 5.26 0.11
C VAL A 63 7.31 4.39 -1.15
N GLY A 64 8.31 4.66 -1.99
CA GLY A 64 8.51 3.99 -3.28
C GLY A 64 7.73 4.65 -4.43
N VAL A 65 8.12 4.27 -5.65
CA VAL A 65 7.42 4.66 -6.89
C VAL A 65 6.79 3.43 -7.50
N THR A 66 5.51 3.48 -7.73
CA THR A 66 4.75 2.37 -8.32
C THR A 66 4.45 2.66 -9.79
N VAL A 67 4.74 1.71 -10.67
CA VAL A 67 4.36 1.77 -12.08
C VAL A 67 3.20 0.82 -12.32
N SER A 68 2.13 1.32 -12.89
CA SER A 68 0.94 0.53 -13.22
C SER A 68 0.44 0.83 -14.61
N LYS A 69 -0.06 -0.19 -15.28
CA LYS A 69 -0.75 -0.03 -16.58
C LYS A 69 -2.13 0.54 -16.34
N ARG A 70 -2.54 1.48 -17.18
CA ARG A 70 -3.88 2.04 -17.14
C ARG A 70 -4.42 2.20 -18.55
N GLN A 71 -5.61 1.73 -18.77
CA GLN A 71 -6.35 2.01 -19.98
C GLN A 71 -7.21 3.27 -19.77
N THR A 72 -7.32 4.12 -20.78
CA THR A 72 -8.04 5.39 -20.68
C THR A 72 -9.55 5.22 -20.66
N SER A 73 -10.07 4.08 -21.12
CA SER A 73 -11.51 3.77 -21.13
C SER A 73 -11.84 2.65 -20.15
N ASN A 74 -12.89 2.86 -19.36
CA ASN A 74 -13.45 1.82 -18.51
C ASN A 74 -14.27 0.86 -19.38
N VAL A 75 -14.00 -0.44 -19.26
CA VAL A 75 -14.76 -1.48 -19.96
C VAL A 75 -16.11 -1.72 -19.27
N VAL A 76 -16.09 -1.78 -17.94
CA VAL A 76 -17.28 -2.01 -17.12
C VAL A 76 -17.16 -1.18 -15.84
N MET A 77 -18.28 -0.64 -15.42
CA MET A 77 -18.46 -0.07 -14.07
C MET A 77 -19.56 -0.86 -13.36
N TYR A 78 -19.32 -1.22 -12.12
CA TYR A 78 -20.31 -1.89 -11.28
C TYR A 78 -20.43 -1.19 -9.93
N SER A 79 -21.58 -1.33 -9.30
CA SER A 79 -21.83 -0.88 -7.94
C SER A 79 -22.30 -2.04 -7.08
N LEU A 80 -21.85 -2.07 -5.83
CA LEU A 80 -22.31 -3.03 -4.84
C LEU A 80 -23.39 -2.36 -4.00
N THR A 81 -24.53 -3.02 -3.91
CA THR A 81 -25.66 -2.57 -3.10
C THR A 81 -26.19 -3.72 -2.26
N THR A 82 -26.81 -3.40 -1.13
CA THR A 82 -27.54 -4.35 -0.32
C THR A 82 -29.03 -4.06 -0.43
N ALA A 83 -29.83 -5.10 -0.65
CA ALA A 83 -31.28 -4.95 -0.86
C ALA A 83 -32.02 -4.60 0.45
N ASP A 84 -31.52 -5.05 1.57
CA ASP A 84 -32.13 -4.98 2.91
C ASP A 84 -31.41 -4.04 3.89
N GLY A 85 -30.43 -3.27 3.40
CA GLY A 85 -29.67 -2.33 4.23
C GLY A 85 -28.88 -2.99 5.37
N ARG A 86 -28.68 -4.32 5.32
CA ARG A 86 -28.00 -5.09 6.37
C ARG A 86 -26.53 -4.75 6.50
N TYR A 87 -25.90 -4.38 5.39
CA TYR A 87 -24.49 -4.08 5.32
C TYR A 87 -24.28 -2.61 5.01
N ASP A 88 -23.38 -1.96 5.74
CA ASP A 88 -22.99 -0.58 5.52
C ASP A 88 -21.99 -0.42 4.37
N ASP A 89 -21.75 0.80 3.95
CA ASP A 89 -20.81 1.13 2.87
C ASP A 89 -19.38 0.68 3.20
N GLU A 90 -18.99 0.68 4.46
CA GLU A 90 -17.64 0.30 4.90
C GLU A 90 -17.44 -1.20 4.72
N PHE A 91 -18.44 -2.00 5.11
CA PHE A 91 -18.43 -3.44 4.89
C PHE A 91 -18.41 -3.78 3.41
N LEU A 92 -19.28 -3.16 2.60
CA LEU A 92 -19.33 -3.40 1.15
C LEU A 92 -18.01 -3.04 0.47
N THR A 93 -17.40 -1.93 0.87
CA THR A 93 -16.09 -1.51 0.36
C THR A 93 -15.00 -2.52 0.73
N ASN A 94 -14.96 -2.96 1.98
CA ASN A 94 -14.00 -3.95 2.44
C ASN A 94 -14.19 -5.30 1.75
N TYR A 95 -15.44 -5.76 1.60
CA TYR A 95 -15.78 -6.98 0.88
C TYR A 95 -15.34 -6.91 -0.59
N ASN A 96 -15.58 -5.78 -1.24
CA ASN A 96 -15.12 -5.53 -2.61
C ASN A 96 -13.59 -5.67 -2.72
N ASN A 97 -12.85 -5.07 -1.80
CA ASN A 97 -11.39 -5.08 -1.81
C ASN A 97 -10.78 -6.45 -1.58
N ILE A 98 -11.36 -7.22 -0.68
CA ILE A 98 -10.80 -8.52 -0.27
C ILE A 98 -11.22 -9.63 -1.24
N ASN A 99 -12.47 -9.58 -1.74
CA ASN A 99 -13.03 -10.70 -2.50
C ASN A 99 -13.21 -10.40 -3.99
N ILE A 100 -13.80 -9.26 -4.33
CA ILE A 100 -14.22 -8.99 -5.72
C ILE A 100 -13.06 -8.49 -6.56
N ILE A 101 -12.36 -7.45 -6.13
CA ILE A 101 -11.24 -6.88 -6.88
C ILE A 101 -10.16 -7.93 -7.20
N PRO A 102 -9.70 -8.77 -6.24
CA PRO A 102 -8.72 -9.80 -6.55
C PRO A 102 -9.27 -10.87 -7.52
N ALA A 103 -10.55 -11.21 -7.42
CA ALA A 103 -11.19 -12.15 -8.34
C ALA A 103 -11.25 -11.60 -9.77
N LEU A 104 -11.64 -10.34 -9.93
CA LEU A 104 -11.69 -9.66 -11.23
C LEU A 104 -10.30 -9.48 -11.84
N LYS A 105 -9.28 -9.13 -11.05
CA LYS A 105 -7.89 -8.99 -11.54
C LYS A 105 -7.29 -10.30 -12.07
N ARG A 106 -7.84 -11.45 -11.68
CA ARG A 106 -7.39 -12.76 -12.19
C ARG A 106 -7.99 -13.12 -13.55
N ILE A 107 -8.98 -12.40 -14.01
CA ILE A 107 -9.62 -12.66 -15.30
C ILE A 107 -8.66 -12.23 -16.41
N ASN A 108 -8.43 -13.13 -17.36
CA ASN A 108 -7.57 -12.84 -18.50
C ASN A 108 -8.15 -11.68 -19.34
N GLY A 109 -7.32 -10.70 -19.65
CA GLY A 109 -7.73 -9.49 -20.37
C GLY A 109 -8.14 -8.31 -19.48
N VAL A 110 -8.25 -8.49 -18.17
CA VAL A 110 -8.45 -7.37 -17.22
C VAL A 110 -7.11 -6.74 -16.89
N GLY A 111 -6.93 -5.48 -17.29
CA GLY A 111 -5.70 -4.73 -17.05
C GLY A 111 -5.58 -4.20 -15.63
N ASP A 112 -6.65 -3.61 -15.11
CA ASP A 112 -6.75 -3.14 -13.72
C ASP A 112 -8.20 -3.04 -13.27
N VAL A 113 -8.41 -3.07 -11.97
CA VAL A 113 -9.71 -2.85 -11.32
C VAL A 113 -9.51 -1.83 -10.20
N GLN A 114 -10.21 -0.72 -10.29
CA GLN A 114 -10.12 0.37 -9.33
C GLN A 114 -11.47 0.61 -8.66
N SER A 115 -11.45 0.91 -7.38
CA SER A 115 -12.61 1.35 -6.63
C SER A 115 -12.35 2.77 -6.11
N PRO A 116 -12.88 3.80 -6.78
CA PRO A 116 -12.72 5.18 -6.32
C PRO A 116 -13.47 5.40 -4.99
N GLY A 117 -12.89 6.21 -4.11
CA GLY A 117 -13.53 6.55 -2.83
C GLY A 117 -13.46 5.46 -1.76
N MET A 118 -12.52 4.53 -1.88
CA MET A 118 -12.35 3.45 -0.89
C MET A 118 -12.11 3.97 0.50
N LYS A 119 -12.99 3.58 1.41
CA LYS A 119 -12.74 3.64 2.84
C LYS A 119 -12.12 2.31 3.25
N SER A 120 -10.94 2.34 3.84
CA SER A 120 -10.32 1.17 4.46
C SER A 120 -10.41 1.28 5.96
N TYR A 121 -10.64 0.15 6.64
CA TYR A 121 -10.52 0.12 8.09
C TYR A 121 -9.10 0.54 8.49
N SER A 122 -9.01 1.51 9.36
CA SER A 122 -7.74 1.99 9.90
C SER A 122 -7.89 2.28 11.39
N MET A 123 -6.85 1.95 12.16
CA MET A 123 -6.79 2.33 13.56
C MET A 123 -6.35 3.78 13.65
N ARG A 124 -7.20 4.64 14.24
CA ARG A 124 -6.88 6.04 14.51
C ARG A 124 -6.54 6.20 15.97
N ILE A 125 -5.35 6.67 16.26
CA ILE A 125 -4.85 6.89 17.61
C ILE A 125 -4.86 8.39 17.87
N TRP A 126 -5.70 8.82 18.83
CA TRP A 126 -5.82 10.20 19.25
C TRP A 126 -4.92 10.44 20.44
N LEU A 127 -3.90 11.26 20.25
CA LEU A 127 -2.97 11.64 21.32
C LEU A 127 -3.56 12.73 22.18
N MET A 128 -3.39 12.63 23.49
CA MET A 128 -3.81 13.63 24.47
C MET A 128 -2.59 14.44 24.93
N PRO A 129 -2.38 15.68 24.44
CA PRO A 129 -1.19 16.46 24.72
C PRO A 129 -0.93 16.70 26.21
N ASP A 130 -2.00 16.92 26.97
CA ASP A 130 -1.88 17.16 28.42
C ASP A 130 -1.34 15.94 29.17
N LYS A 131 -1.82 14.75 28.84
CA LYS A 131 -1.30 13.49 29.41
C LYS A 131 0.12 13.21 28.96
N MET A 132 0.42 13.44 27.70
CA MET A 132 1.78 13.29 27.19
C MET A 132 2.76 14.19 27.94
N LYS A 133 2.38 15.46 28.17
CA LYS A 133 3.20 16.40 28.96
C LYS A 133 3.41 15.94 30.40
N GLN A 134 2.37 15.39 31.04
CA GLN A 134 2.47 14.84 32.40
C GLN A 134 3.48 13.69 32.49
N HIS A 135 3.58 12.86 31.46
CA HIS A 135 4.49 11.73 31.41
C HIS A 135 5.82 12.02 30.69
N GLY A 136 6.02 13.26 30.23
CA GLY A 136 7.25 13.66 29.50
C GLY A 136 7.41 12.99 28.14
N LEU A 137 6.29 12.56 27.52
CA LEU A 137 6.28 11.86 26.24
C LEU A 137 6.12 12.84 25.07
N VAL A 138 6.77 12.50 23.96
CA VAL A 138 6.57 13.17 22.67
C VAL A 138 5.91 12.21 21.66
N PRO A 139 5.29 12.71 20.58
CA PRO A 139 4.64 11.85 19.57
C PRO A 139 5.55 10.79 18.97
N ALA A 140 6.86 11.07 18.89
CA ALA A 140 7.86 10.14 18.41
C ALA A 140 7.98 8.89 19.29
N ASP A 141 7.86 9.03 20.61
CA ASP A 141 7.94 7.91 21.56
C ASP A 141 6.77 6.95 21.33
N ILE A 142 5.58 7.48 21.12
CA ILE A 142 4.38 6.69 20.83
C ILE A 142 4.51 5.97 19.50
N SER A 143 5.06 6.63 18.49
CA SER A 143 5.32 6.00 17.19
C SER A 143 6.36 4.89 17.28
N ALA A 144 7.38 5.07 18.12
CA ALA A 144 8.40 4.04 18.38
C ALA A 144 7.80 2.83 19.12
N ALA A 145 7.01 3.05 20.17
CA ALA A 145 6.34 1.99 20.91
C ALA A 145 5.37 1.19 20.00
N LEU A 146 4.62 1.88 19.14
CA LEU A 146 3.76 1.24 18.14
C LEU A 146 4.56 0.38 17.16
N ALA A 147 5.68 0.88 16.67
CA ALA A 147 6.53 0.16 15.73
C ALA A 147 7.17 -1.09 16.39
N GLU A 148 7.50 -1.00 17.68
CA GLU A 148 8.10 -2.10 18.43
C GLU A 148 7.09 -3.18 18.83
N GLN A 149 5.89 -2.78 19.27
CA GLN A 149 4.89 -3.72 19.81
C GLN A 149 3.88 -4.22 18.78
N ASN A 150 3.72 -3.55 17.64
CA ASN A 150 2.82 -3.96 16.56
C ASN A 150 3.61 -4.55 15.38
N ILE A 151 4.47 -5.52 15.66
CA ILE A 151 5.33 -6.18 14.69
C ILE A 151 4.93 -7.65 14.51
N GLU A 152 4.96 -8.13 13.29
CA GLU A 152 4.79 -9.54 12.99
C GLU A 152 6.18 -10.18 12.90
N ALA A 153 6.55 -10.92 13.93
CA ALA A 153 7.85 -11.60 14.01
C ALA A 153 7.66 -13.11 14.07
N ALA A 154 8.56 -13.85 13.48
CA ALA A 154 8.69 -15.28 13.68
C ALA A 154 9.77 -15.51 14.76
N PRO A 155 9.40 -15.70 16.03
CA PRO A 155 10.36 -15.74 17.13
C PRO A 155 11.25 -17.00 17.13
N GLY A 156 11.01 -17.93 16.20
CA GLY A 156 11.79 -19.15 16.10
C GLY A 156 11.30 -20.29 16.98
N LYS A 157 12.19 -21.21 17.29
CA LYS A 157 11.92 -22.42 18.04
C LYS A 157 12.94 -22.59 19.15
N PHE A 158 12.53 -23.16 20.29
CA PHE A 158 13.43 -23.59 21.34
C PHE A 158 13.74 -25.09 21.19
N GLY A 159 15.00 -25.48 21.40
CA GLY A 159 15.42 -26.87 21.37
C GLY A 159 16.03 -27.37 20.07
N GLU A 160 16.14 -26.52 19.03
CA GLU A 160 16.69 -26.93 17.73
C GLU A 160 18.16 -27.40 17.79
N GLN A 161 18.93 -26.97 18.79
CA GLN A 161 20.35 -27.34 18.98
C GLN A 161 20.60 -28.04 20.31
N SER A 162 19.57 -28.61 20.94
CA SER A 162 19.70 -29.32 22.20
C SER A 162 19.63 -30.84 21.99
N ASP A 163 20.33 -31.61 22.85
CA ASP A 163 20.26 -33.07 22.90
C ASP A 163 18.89 -33.63 23.33
N VAL A 164 17.90 -32.77 23.52
CA VAL A 164 16.55 -33.12 23.97
C VAL A 164 15.65 -33.31 22.77
N ALA A 165 14.90 -34.42 22.73
CA ALA A 165 14.03 -34.80 21.61
C ALA A 165 12.78 -33.91 21.40
N TYR A 166 12.65 -32.81 22.13
CA TYR A 166 11.48 -31.94 22.08
C TYR A 166 11.83 -30.56 21.55
N GLU A 167 11.07 -30.10 20.53
CA GLU A 167 11.14 -28.79 19.94
C GLU A 167 9.89 -28.00 20.30
N TYR A 168 10.05 -26.80 20.87
CA TYR A 168 8.93 -25.90 21.20
C TYR A 168 8.88 -24.74 20.23
N VAL A 169 7.82 -24.64 19.44
CA VAL A 169 7.55 -23.50 18.57
C VAL A 169 7.04 -22.33 19.42
N MET A 170 7.79 -21.22 19.43
CA MET A 170 7.31 -19.99 20.07
C MET A 170 6.19 -19.38 19.23
N ARG A 171 5.08 -19.04 19.87
CA ARG A 171 4.01 -18.24 19.24
C ARG A 171 4.07 -16.84 19.82
N TYR A 172 4.25 -15.89 18.95
CA TYR A 172 4.15 -14.48 19.27
C TYR A 172 2.78 -13.96 18.81
N LYS A 173 2.09 -13.21 19.67
CA LYS A 173 0.88 -12.49 19.30
C LYS A 173 1.33 -11.22 18.59
N GLY A 174 1.44 -11.31 17.28
CA GLY A 174 1.97 -10.26 16.43
C GLY A 174 1.09 -9.03 16.33
N ARG A 175 0.57 -8.77 15.17
CA ARG A 175 -0.17 -7.57 14.81
C ARG A 175 -1.39 -7.35 15.72
N LEU A 176 -1.46 -6.17 16.34
CA LEU A 176 -2.61 -5.76 17.14
C LEU A 176 -3.81 -5.51 16.24
N SER A 177 -5.00 -5.95 16.66
CA SER A 177 -6.22 -5.91 15.83
C SER A 177 -7.38 -5.16 16.48
N THR A 178 -7.39 -5.02 17.79
CA THR A 178 -8.49 -4.39 18.53
C THR A 178 -8.06 -3.07 19.19
N ALA A 179 -9.02 -2.18 19.41
CA ALA A 179 -8.77 -0.90 20.07
C ALA A 179 -8.23 -1.08 21.50
N GLU A 180 -8.66 -2.15 22.20
CA GLU A 180 -8.19 -2.50 23.53
C GLU A 180 -6.71 -2.91 23.53
N GLU A 181 -6.29 -3.71 22.56
CA GLU A 181 -4.89 -4.10 22.39
C GLU A 181 -3.98 -2.89 22.14
N TYR A 182 -4.44 -1.96 21.28
CA TYR A 182 -3.70 -0.71 21.05
C TYR A 182 -3.67 0.20 22.28
N GLY A 183 -4.72 0.18 23.12
CA GLY A 183 -4.78 0.94 24.37
C GLY A 183 -3.85 0.41 25.47
N ASN A 184 -3.43 -0.84 25.37
CA ASN A 184 -2.55 -1.52 26.33
C ASN A 184 -1.06 -1.49 25.90
N ILE A 185 -0.70 -0.75 24.88
CA ILE A 185 0.70 -0.52 24.50
C ILE A 185 1.42 0.22 25.64
N ILE A 186 2.58 -0.27 26.03
CA ILE A 186 3.40 0.24 27.13
C ILE A 186 4.59 1.02 26.57
#